data_6d5b454c83706d55db13c84f37c644c9
#
_entry.id   6d5b454c83706d55db13c84f37c644c9
#
_cell.length_a   1.000
_cell.length_b   1.000
_cell.length_c   1.000
_cell.angle_alpha   90.00
_cell.angle_beta   90.00
_cell.angle_gamma   90.00
#
_symmetry.space_group_name_H-M   'P 1'
#
loop_
_entity.id
_entity.type
_entity.pdbx_description
1 polymer ?
#
loop_
_entity_poly.entity_id
_entity_poly.type
_entity_poly.pdbx_seq_one_letter_code
_entity_poly.pdbx_strand_id
1 'polypeptide(L)'
;MSPHVAGKQHIHRSVALGVPLAVLAAFVTAGTADATSGPVQPRVTHTATLGDIPLGTFSNGLLPGTVDDDRGVDLGGIGSDIYPAGRKGEFWTVTDRGPNGQIKVDGTKRRTFPVPGFDPAIVKIRVCGDTVKVIDSIPLTTSSGKPVTGLSNQAGRDEAPYSYNARTPLPYNANGLDTEGVVRTKDGSFWLVDEYGPSLVHVSARGKVLTRYVPEGLELTGADYPVVEALPGILLHRKTNRGLEGLAQLSDGDLVMALQSPLPLPDADAGDASRTTRLLRFSPRKQAVTAEYAYRFDAVGVVDPSEDDTSELKISSVVAVGGDRLLVEERTDKAARLQSVRLTRSANILGGPYDSDTTSPSLEQLDDPASAGVPVLAKRLVVDLGTVTGVPGKIEGVALVDHHTLALINDNDFGMTDGTGAFDAQGRLVDSGVETTVTYARLPRGI
;
A
#
# COMPACT_ATOMS: atom_id res chain seq x y z
N MET A 1 -12.99 72.46 -17.74
CA MET A 1 -14.17 73.11 -18.37
C MET A 1 -15.37 72.26 -18.01
N SER A 2 -16.12 72.72 -16.99
CA SER A 2 -17.51 72.32 -16.75
C SER A 2 -18.44 73.07 -17.74
N PRO A 3 -19.72 72.69 -17.92
CA PRO A 3 -20.71 72.93 -16.87
C PRO A 3 -21.86 71.90 -16.78
N HIS A 4 -22.36 71.82 -15.56
CA HIS A 4 -23.76 71.79 -15.10
C HIS A 4 -24.89 71.78 -16.10
N VAL A 5 -25.97 71.03 -15.84
CA VAL A 5 -27.37 71.54 -15.75
C VAL A 5 -28.21 70.59 -14.85
N ALA A 6 -28.96 71.22 -13.93
CA ALA A 6 -29.96 70.69 -13.02
C ALA A 6 -31.36 70.66 -13.64
N GLY A 7 -32.30 69.94 -13.07
CA GLY A 7 -33.73 70.02 -13.40
C GLY A 7 -34.61 69.02 -12.68
N LYS A 8 -35.11 69.37 -11.60
CA LYS A 8 -36.47 69.65 -11.07
C LYS A 8 -37.39 68.49 -10.76
N GLN A 9 -37.79 68.51 -9.49
CA GLN A 9 -38.85 67.77 -8.79
C GLN A 9 -40.24 67.96 -9.37
N HIS A 10 -41.07 66.91 -9.29
CA HIS A 10 -42.52 67.08 -9.11
C HIS A 10 -43.07 66.13 -8.08
N ILE A 11 -43.70 66.69 -7.08
CA ILE A 11 -44.45 66.08 -6.00
C ILE A 11 -45.89 65.86 -6.49
N HIS A 12 -46.45 64.66 -6.33
CA HIS A 12 -47.91 64.47 -6.25
C HIS A 12 -48.27 63.69 -5.00
N ARG A 13 -49.09 64.35 -4.20
CA ARG A 13 -49.82 63.75 -3.07
C ARG A 13 -51.04 62.99 -3.60
N SER A 14 -51.32 61.84 -3.05
CA SER A 14 -52.69 61.26 -3.09
C SER A 14 -52.97 60.53 -1.77
N VAL A 15 -54.20 60.74 -1.41
CA VAL A 15 -54.89 60.53 -0.12
C VAL A 15 -55.08 59.04 0.22
N ALA A 16 -54.99 58.77 1.51
CA ALA A 16 -55.24 57.43 2.12
C ALA A 16 -56.75 57.18 2.26
N LEU A 17 -57.17 55.95 1.98
CA LEU A 17 -58.40 55.32 2.50
C LEU A 17 -58.02 54.11 3.27
N GLY A 18 -58.32 54.12 4.58
CA GLY A 18 -58.09 53.02 5.47
C GLY A 18 -59.20 51.98 5.41
N VAL A 19 -58.78 50.72 5.48
CA VAL A 19 -59.62 49.52 5.76
C VAL A 19 -58.96 48.76 6.92
N PRO A 20 -59.72 48.41 7.98
CA PRO A 20 -59.13 47.70 9.14
C PRO A 20 -58.98 46.23 8.75
N LEU A 21 -57.74 45.75 8.80
CA LEU A 21 -57.42 44.31 8.67
C LEU A 21 -57.42 43.67 10.06
N ALA A 22 -58.31 42.70 10.28
CA ALA A 22 -58.33 41.87 11.47
C ALA A 22 -57.05 41.01 11.54
N VAL A 23 -56.29 41.15 12.63
CA VAL A 23 -55.13 40.33 12.92
C VAL A 23 -55.59 38.97 13.45
N LEU A 24 -55.50 37.93 12.64
CA LEU A 24 -55.63 36.54 13.11
C LEU A 24 -54.26 36.10 13.61
N ALA A 25 -54.08 35.99 14.94
CA ALA A 25 -52.86 35.39 15.52
C ALA A 25 -52.87 33.89 15.30
N ALA A 26 -52.10 33.42 14.32
CA ALA A 26 -51.79 32.02 14.17
C ALA A 26 -50.64 31.69 15.16
N PHE A 27 -50.92 30.90 16.20
CA PHE A 27 -49.87 30.25 17.01
C PHE A 27 -49.16 29.24 16.14
N VAL A 28 -48.00 29.58 15.66
CA VAL A 28 -47.04 28.61 15.10
C VAL A 28 -46.38 27.94 16.30
N THR A 29 -46.78 26.72 16.61
CA THR A 29 -46.01 25.82 17.47
C THR A 29 -44.66 25.58 16.76
N ALA A 30 -43.61 26.14 17.32
CA ALA A 30 -42.25 25.80 16.90
C ALA A 30 -42.02 24.32 17.25
N GLY A 31 -42.23 23.44 16.28
CA GLY A 31 -41.71 22.10 16.36
C GLY A 31 -40.19 22.20 16.56
N THR A 32 -39.70 21.60 17.66
CA THR A 32 -38.27 21.39 17.83
C THR A 32 -37.77 20.63 16.62
N ALA A 33 -37.06 21.34 15.71
CA ALA A 33 -36.32 20.67 14.66
C ALA A 33 -35.33 19.73 15.37
N ASP A 34 -35.53 18.42 15.21
CA ASP A 34 -34.53 17.46 15.52
C ASP A 34 -33.22 17.95 14.93
N ALA A 35 -32.19 18.06 15.77
CA ALA A 35 -30.87 18.36 15.34
C ALA A 35 -30.48 17.30 14.30
N THR A 36 -30.56 17.67 13.00
CA THR A 36 -30.06 16.84 11.93
C THR A 36 -28.61 16.60 12.25
N SER A 37 -28.31 15.36 12.68
CA SER A 37 -26.94 14.90 12.82
C SER A 37 -26.22 15.22 11.51
N GLY A 38 -25.21 16.07 11.59
CA GLY A 38 -24.36 16.39 10.43
C GLY A 38 -23.82 15.10 9.81
N PRO A 39 -23.30 15.15 8.58
CA PRO A 39 -22.81 13.94 7.93
C PRO A 39 -21.82 13.25 8.86
N VAL A 40 -22.07 11.95 9.14
CA VAL A 40 -21.19 11.15 9.97
C VAL A 40 -19.81 11.17 9.31
N GLN A 41 -18.80 11.66 10.02
CA GLN A 41 -17.42 11.69 9.54
C GLN A 41 -16.75 10.33 9.78
N PRO A 42 -15.78 9.93 8.94
CA PRO A 42 -14.96 8.76 9.22
C PRO A 42 -14.22 8.99 10.55
N ARG A 43 -14.08 7.95 11.34
CA ARG A 43 -13.43 8.04 12.66
C ARG A 43 -12.74 6.74 13.03
N VAL A 44 -11.65 6.85 13.76
CA VAL A 44 -11.06 5.72 14.48
C VAL A 44 -12.00 5.31 15.61
N THR A 45 -12.26 4.01 15.71
CA THR A 45 -13.10 3.42 16.75
C THR A 45 -12.29 2.63 17.77
N HIS A 46 -11.12 2.15 17.37
CA HIS A 46 -10.24 1.34 18.18
C HIS A 46 -8.83 1.27 17.56
N THR A 47 -7.80 1.22 18.41
CA THR A 47 -6.41 0.95 18.02
C THR A 47 -5.83 -0.07 19.00
N ALA A 48 -5.12 -1.04 18.46
CA ALA A 48 -4.40 -2.04 19.24
C ALA A 48 -2.94 -2.09 18.76
N THR A 49 -1.99 -2.26 19.70
CA THR A 49 -0.56 -2.23 19.47
C THR A 49 0.05 -3.63 19.58
N LEU A 50 0.99 -3.96 18.71
CA LEU A 50 1.82 -5.15 18.84
C LEU A 50 2.76 -4.95 20.04
N GLY A 51 2.78 -5.92 20.95
CA GLY A 51 3.74 -5.88 22.06
C GLY A 51 5.14 -6.31 21.61
N ASP A 52 6.15 -5.97 22.41
CA ASP A 52 7.54 -6.31 22.18
C ASP A 52 7.74 -7.85 22.12
N ILE A 53 8.27 -8.33 21.01
CA ILE A 53 8.62 -9.71 20.77
C ILE A 53 10.03 -9.74 20.19
N PRO A 54 11.07 -10.15 20.96
CA PRO A 54 12.44 -10.21 20.43
C PRO A 54 12.49 -11.00 19.13
N LEU A 55 13.08 -10.41 18.08
CA LEU A 55 13.07 -10.99 16.73
C LEU A 55 13.75 -12.35 16.70
N GLY A 56 14.85 -12.51 17.46
CA GLY A 56 15.52 -13.79 17.58
C GLY A 56 14.66 -14.87 18.24
N THR A 57 13.80 -14.50 19.21
CA THR A 57 12.82 -15.42 19.81
C THR A 57 11.74 -15.82 18.82
N PHE A 58 11.21 -14.87 18.05
CA PHE A 58 10.22 -15.14 17.01
C PHE A 58 10.80 -16.06 15.93
N SER A 59 11.88 -15.64 15.26
CA SER A 59 12.47 -16.35 14.12
C SER A 59 12.99 -17.74 14.51
N ASN A 60 13.73 -17.86 15.62
CA ASN A 60 14.26 -19.16 16.08
C ASN A 60 13.16 -20.08 16.62
N GLY A 61 12.01 -19.55 16.98
CA GLY A 61 10.83 -20.36 17.28
C GLY A 61 10.22 -21.04 16.05
N LEU A 62 10.39 -20.42 14.87
CA LEU A 62 9.89 -20.94 13.58
C LEU A 62 10.92 -21.86 12.92
N LEU A 63 12.14 -21.38 12.76
CA LEU A 63 13.28 -22.09 12.15
C LEU A 63 14.51 -21.94 13.05
N PRO A 64 14.78 -22.93 13.95
CA PRO A 64 15.82 -22.81 14.96
C PRO A 64 17.20 -22.53 14.38
N GLY A 65 17.90 -21.53 14.95
CA GLY A 65 19.27 -21.17 14.59
C GLY A 65 19.41 -20.31 13.33
N THR A 66 18.33 -19.72 12.82
CA THR A 66 18.39 -18.81 11.67
C THR A 66 18.86 -17.41 12.07
N VAL A 67 18.61 -16.98 13.30
CA VAL A 67 19.04 -15.68 13.84
C VAL A 67 20.02 -15.90 14.99
N ASP A 68 21.30 -15.56 14.77
CA ASP A 68 22.36 -15.65 15.79
C ASP A 68 22.32 -14.46 16.77
N ASP A 69 22.08 -13.26 16.26
CA ASP A 69 22.00 -12.01 17.01
C ASP A 69 20.97 -11.07 16.37
N ASP A 70 19.86 -10.84 17.06
CA ASP A 70 18.81 -9.93 16.63
C ASP A 70 19.12 -8.43 16.80
N ARG A 71 20.24 -8.09 17.41
CA ARG A 71 20.72 -6.72 17.69
C ARG A 71 19.75 -5.87 18.50
N GLY A 72 18.87 -6.49 19.29
CA GLY A 72 17.82 -5.81 20.03
C GLY A 72 16.67 -5.33 19.17
N VAL A 73 16.49 -5.92 17.99
CA VAL A 73 15.30 -5.69 17.13
C VAL A 73 14.17 -6.55 17.63
N ASP A 74 12.99 -5.95 17.79
CA ASP A 74 11.74 -6.67 18.04
C ASP A 74 11.03 -6.99 16.73
N LEU A 75 10.04 -7.89 16.78
CA LEU A 75 9.17 -8.20 15.67
C LEU A 75 8.40 -6.95 15.26
N GLY A 76 8.67 -6.50 14.08
CA GLY A 76 8.00 -5.42 13.38
C GLY A 76 7.80 -5.84 11.94
N GLY A 77 7.65 -4.87 11.01
CA GLY A 77 7.57 -5.16 9.58
C GLY A 77 6.49 -6.18 9.22
N ILE A 78 5.51 -6.43 10.10
CA ILE A 78 4.34 -7.28 9.81
C ILE A 78 3.20 -6.47 9.19
N GLY A 79 3.43 -5.19 8.97
CA GLY A 79 2.46 -4.22 8.50
C GLY A 79 2.34 -4.12 6.98
N SER A 80 3.14 -4.85 6.21
CA SER A 80 3.13 -4.80 4.74
C SER A 80 1.77 -5.11 4.13
N ASP A 81 0.93 -5.96 4.77
CA ASP A 81 -0.47 -6.17 4.39
C ASP A 81 -1.27 -6.76 5.55
N ILE A 82 -2.61 -6.73 5.42
CA ILE A 82 -3.55 -7.31 6.38
C ILE A 82 -4.73 -7.96 5.64
N TYR A 83 -4.94 -9.26 5.85
CA TYR A 83 -5.99 -10.04 5.18
C TYR A 83 -6.89 -10.75 6.21
N PRO A 84 -8.24 -10.70 6.09
CA PRO A 84 -9.14 -11.34 7.06
C PRO A 84 -8.92 -12.85 7.20
N ALA A 85 -8.77 -13.35 8.43
CA ALA A 85 -8.52 -14.76 8.72
C ALA A 85 -9.78 -15.59 9.07
N GLY A 86 -10.96 -15.08 8.72
CA GLY A 86 -12.25 -15.77 8.86
C GLY A 86 -12.92 -15.62 10.23
N ARG A 87 -12.18 -15.33 11.31
CA ARG A 87 -12.77 -14.97 12.61
C ARG A 87 -12.66 -13.47 12.84
N LYS A 88 -13.65 -12.88 13.45
CA LYS A 88 -13.64 -11.45 13.78
C LYS A 88 -12.41 -11.10 14.61
N GLY A 89 -11.67 -10.08 14.18
CA GLY A 89 -10.46 -9.62 14.85
C GLY A 89 -9.24 -10.50 14.61
N GLU A 90 -9.32 -11.53 13.76
CA GLU A 90 -8.16 -12.30 13.30
C GLU A 90 -7.80 -11.94 11.87
N PHE A 91 -6.50 -11.79 11.63
CA PHE A 91 -5.96 -11.42 10.32
C PHE A 91 -4.70 -12.23 10.01
N TRP A 92 -4.46 -12.43 8.74
CA TRP A 92 -3.16 -12.78 8.19
C TRP A 92 -2.43 -11.50 7.82
N THR A 93 -1.16 -11.45 8.13
CA THR A 93 -0.21 -10.42 7.74
C THR A 93 1.02 -11.09 7.17
N VAL A 94 1.95 -10.32 6.64
CA VAL A 94 3.22 -10.82 6.14
C VAL A 94 4.32 -9.87 6.60
N THR A 95 5.50 -10.42 6.92
CA THR A 95 6.69 -9.60 7.11
C THR A 95 7.27 -9.27 5.74
N ASP A 96 7.90 -8.10 5.63
CA ASP A 96 8.76 -7.77 4.49
C ASP A 96 10.07 -8.59 4.51
N ARG A 97 11.11 -8.10 3.86
CA ARG A 97 12.47 -8.68 3.83
C ARG A 97 13.14 -8.79 5.21
N GLY A 98 12.55 -8.19 6.25
CA GLY A 98 13.12 -8.08 7.59
C GLY A 98 13.86 -6.77 7.83
N PRO A 99 14.48 -6.63 9.02
CA PRO A 99 15.16 -5.41 9.40
C PRO A 99 16.14 -4.94 8.33
N ASN A 100 15.94 -3.73 7.83
CA ASN A 100 16.76 -3.17 6.78
C ASN A 100 16.81 -1.64 6.88
N GLY A 101 17.79 -1.02 6.25
CA GLY A 101 17.95 0.43 6.20
C GLY A 101 18.93 0.83 5.12
N GLN A 102 19.19 2.12 4.97
CA GLN A 102 20.16 2.65 4.03
C GLN A 102 21.23 3.48 4.72
N ILE A 103 22.49 3.21 4.42
CA ILE A 103 23.62 4.03 4.85
C ILE A 103 24.37 4.54 3.63
N LYS A 104 24.63 5.85 3.59
CA LYS A 104 25.43 6.46 2.53
C LYS A 104 26.92 6.37 2.89
N VAL A 105 27.70 5.66 2.08
CA VAL A 105 29.16 5.53 2.22
C VAL A 105 29.81 6.05 0.95
N ASP A 106 30.72 7.02 1.08
CA ASP A 106 31.42 7.66 -0.04
C ASP A 106 30.48 8.12 -1.17
N GLY A 107 29.34 8.69 -0.78
CA GLY A 107 28.32 9.17 -1.71
C GLY A 107 27.37 8.10 -2.25
N THR A 108 27.64 6.81 -2.05
CA THR A 108 26.82 5.69 -2.53
C THR A 108 25.90 5.17 -1.43
N LYS A 109 24.62 5.04 -1.71
CA LYS A 109 23.66 4.36 -0.83
C LYS A 109 23.93 2.86 -0.82
N ARG A 110 23.97 2.26 0.37
CA ARG A 110 24.10 0.82 0.59
C ARG A 110 22.92 0.32 1.39
N ARG A 111 22.26 -0.74 0.93
CA ARG A 111 21.19 -1.39 1.68
C ARG A 111 21.80 -2.26 2.78
N THR A 112 21.39 -2.03 4.01
CA THR A 112 21.88 -2.80 5.16
C THR A 112 20.86 -3.83 5.60
N PHE A 113 21.35 -5.00 6.02
CA PHE A 113 20.59 -6.09 6.61
C PHE A 113 21.23 -6.43 7.96
N PRO A 114 20.75 -5.84 9.06
CA PRO A 114 21.33 -6.06 10.38
C PRO A 114 21.14 -7.50 10.88
N VAL A 115 20.09 -8.17 10.46
CA VAL A 115 19.77 -9.55 10.80
C VAL A 115 19.64 -10.38 9.50
N PRO A 116 20.76 -10.68 8.81
CA PRO A 116 20.73 -11.31 7.49
C PRO A 116 20.19 -12.75 7.49
N GLY A 117 20.09 -13.38 8.66
CA GLY A 117 19.49 -14.70 8.87
C GLY A 117 17.99 -14.64 9.18
N PHE A 118 17.34 -13.48 9.06
CA PHE A 118 15.90 -13.36 9.20
C PHE A 118 15.18 -14.06 8.04
N ASP A 119 14.12 -14.79 8.36
CA ASP A 119 13.29 -15.52 7.41
C ASP A 119 11.91 -14.85 7.33
N PRO A 120 11.53 -14.27 6.18
CA PRO A 120 10.17 -13.76 5.97
C PRO A 120 9.11 -14.81 6.31
N ALA A 121 8.02 -14.36 6.91
CA ALA A 121 6.97 -15.23 7.40
C ALA A 121 5.56 -14.68 7.17
N ILE A 122 4.61 -15.58 6.99
CA ILE A 122 3.18 -15.26 7.07
C ILE A 122 2.79 -15.34 8.54
N VAL A 123 2.24 -14.24 9.08
CA VAL A 123 1.92 -14.12 10.51
C VAL A 123 0.42 -14.04 10.69
N LYS A 124 -0.13 -14.81 11.64
CA LYS A 124 -1.52 -14.68 12.01
C LYS A 124 -1.64 -13.92 13.31
N ILE A 125 -2.37 -12.81 13.27
CA ILE A 125 -2.59 -11.95 14.42
C ILE A 125 -4.04 -11.98 14.89
N ARG A 126 -4.24 -11.63 16.17
CA ARG A 126 -5.55 -11.39 16.78
C ARG A 126 -5.52 -10.10 17.58
N VAL A 127 -6.50 -9.25 17.35
CA VAL A 127 -6.75 -8.06 18.15
C VAL A 127 -7.51 -8.47 19.43
N CYS A 128 -6.92 -8.20 20.60
CA CYS A 128 -7.42 -8.55 21.92
C CYS A 128 -7.44 -7.31 22.83
N GLY A 129 -8.54 -6.55 22.86
CA GLY A 129 -8.52 -5.22 23.49
C GLY A 129 -7.47 -4.37 22.80
N ASP A 130 -6.71 -3.61 23.53
CA ASP A 130 -5.69 -2.68 23.00
C ASP A 130 -4.36 -3.36 22.60
N THR A 131 -4.35 -4.70 22.51
CA THR A 131 -3.15 -5.48 22.18
C THR A 131 -3.36 -6.30 20.92
N VAL A 132 -2.39 -6.30 20.02
CA VAL A 132 -2.24 -7.24 18.93
C VAL A 132 -1.41 -8.43 19.41
N LYS A 133 -1.91 -9.65 19.22
CA LYS A 133 -1.20 -10.89 19.58
C LYS A 133 -0.90 -11.72 18.34
N VAL A 134 0.33 -12.15 18.21
CA VAL A 134 0.69 -13.23 17.27
C VAL A 134 0.09 -14.53 17.81
N ILE A 135 -0.74 -15.20 17.01
CA ILE A 135 -1.40 -16.45 17.40
C ILE A 135 -0.99 -17.64 16.53
N ASP A 136 -0.36 -17.40 15.40
CA ASP A 136 0.24 -18.40 14.52
C ASP A 136 1.26 -17.71 13.63
N SER A 137 2.24 -18.47 13.12
CA SER A 137 3.25 -17.96 12.20
C SER A 137 3.79 -19.10 11.34
N ILE A 138 4.02 -18.80 10.06
CA ILE A 138 4.39 -19.77 9.04
C ILE A 138 5.64 -19.23 8.33
N PRO A 139 6.83 -19.79 8.57
CA PRO A 139 8.05 -19.37 7.90
C PRO A 139 8.00 -19.73 6.41
N LEU A 140 8.55 -18.88 5.57
CA LEU A 140 8.70 -19.20 4.15
C LEU A 140 9.89 -20.11 3.93
N THR A 141 9.67 -21.17 3.15
CA THR A 141 10.70 -22.17 2.87
C THR A 141 10.79 -22.50 1.38
N THR A 142 11.98 -22.84 0.93
CA THR A 142 12.25 -23.31 -0.43
C THR A 142 11.68 -24.73 -0.68
N SER A 143 11.80 -25.23 -1.89
CA SER A 143 11.38 -26.61 -2.24
C SER A 143 12.08 -27.68 -1.42
N SER A 144 13.35 -27.47 -1.07
CA SER A 144 14.11 -28.38 -0.21
C SER A 144 13.88 -28.18 1.29
N GLY A 145 13.04 -27.21 1.69
CA GLY A 145 12.74 -26.90 3.08
C GLY A 145 13.76 -25.98 3.76
N LYS A 146 14.67 -25.36 3.01
CA LYS A 146 15.56 -24.32 3.53
C LYS A 146 14.80 -23.04 3.75
N PRO A 147 15.24 -22.19 4.70
CA PRO A 147 14.66 -20.86 4.88
C PRO A 147 14.74 -20.03 3.59
N VAL A 148 13.69 -19.24 3.35
CA VAL A 148 13.74 -18.10 2.44
C VAL A 148 14.30 -16.93 3.23
N THR A 149 15.23 -16.17 2.67
CA THR A 149 15.80 -14.99 3.34
C THR A 149 15.20 -13.70 2.79
N GLY A 150 15.40 -12.58 3.48
CA GLY A 150 15.08 -11.26 2.95
C GLY A 150 16.18 -10.61 2.09
N LEU A 151 17.29 -11.32 1.83
CA LEU A 151 18.41 -10.77 1.07
C LEU A 151 18.06 -10.56 -0.41
N SER A 152 18.59 -9.48 -0.98
CA SER A 152 18.46 -9.13 -2.41
C SER A 152 18.81 -10.27 -3.34
N ASN A 153 18.09 -10.42 -4.45
CA ASN A 153 18.23 -11.57 -5.34
C ASN A 153 19.48 -11.50 -6.23
N GLN A 154 19.70 -10.38 -6.95
CA GLN A 154 20.67 -10.32 -8.04
C GLN A 154 21.41 -8.98 -8.11
N ALA A 155 22.70 -9.05 -8.41
CA ALA A 155 23.50 -7.88 -8.75
C ALA A 155 22.98 -7.20 -10.03
N GLY A 156 22.97 -5.86 -10.02
CA GLY A 156 22.55 -5.05 -11.15
C GLY A 156 21.02 -4.92 -11.32
N ARG A 157 20.23 -5.62 -10.52
CA ARG A 157 18.76 -5.49 -10.50
C ARG A 157 18.23 -5.05 -9.13
N ASP A 158 18.84 -5.57 -8.07
CA ASP A 158 18.49 -5.24 -6.71
C ASP A 158 19.64 -4.51 -6.01
N GLU A 159 19.33 -3.87 -4.89
CA GLU A 159 20.31 -3.15 -4.07
C GLU A 159 21.39 -4.13 -3.55
N ALA A 160 22.64 -3.70 -3.58
CA ALA A 160 23.72 -4.51 -3.03
C ALA A 160 23.55 -4.67 -1.51
N PRO A 161 23.48 -5.90 -0.98
CA PRO A 161 23.26 -6.15 0.44
C PRO A 161 24.55 -5.97 1.25
N TYR A 162 24.42 -5.32 2.42
CA TYR A 162 25.53 -5.09 3.36
C TYR A 162 25.09 -5.42 4.79
N SER A 163 26.10 -5.66 5.66
CA SER A 163 25.90 -5.75 7.11
C SER A 163 25.32 -4.45 7.68
N TYR A 164 24.83 -4.51 8.92
CA TYR A 164 24.16 -3.40 9.64
C TYR A 164 24.88 -2.03 9.57
N ASN A 165 26.21 -2.03 9.45
CA ASN A 165 27.02 -0.80 9.40
C ASN A 165 27.52 -0.47 7.98
N ALA A 166 26.99 -1.09 6.96
CA ALA A 166 27.35 -0.93 5.55
C ALA A 166 28.82 -1.20 5.20
N ARG A 167 29.57 -1.92 6.04
CA ARG A 167 31.02 -2.18 5.83
C ARG A 167 31.30 -3.51 5.14
N THR A 168 30.56 -4.55 5.48
CA THR A 168 30.78 -5.89 4.95
C THR A 168 29.70 -6.22 3.92
N PRO A 169 30.06 -6.48 2.65
CA PRO A 169 29.12 -6.98 1.67
C PRO A 169 28.54 -8.34 2.12
N LEU A 170 27.27 -8.53 1.90
CA LEU A 170 26.58 -9.81 2.07
C LEU A 170 26.34 -10.46 0.70
N PRO A 171 26.18 -11.79 0.64
CA PRO A 171 25.85 -12.45 -0.62
C PRO A 171 24.43 -12.10 -1.08
N TYR A 172 24.24 -12.04 -2.40
CA TYR A 172 22.91 -12.10 -2.97
C TYR A 172 22.31 -13.50 -2.77
N ASN A 173 20.98 -13.58 -2.71
CA ASN A 173 20.28 -14.84 -2.55
C ASN A 173 19.11 -14.96 -3.53
N ALA A 174 19.22 -15.85 -4.52
CA ALA A 174 18.17 -16.07 -5.52
C ALA A 174 16.83 -16.55 -4.92
N ASN A 175 16.83 -17.04 -3.68
CA ASN A 175 15.62 -17.40 -2.95
C ASN A 175 15.08 -16.29 -2.06
N GLY A 176 15.74 -15.11 -2.02
CA GLY A 176 15.30 -13.99 -1.23
C GLY A 176 13.93 -13.48 -1.68
N LEU A 177 13.10 -13.08 -0.73
CA LEU A 177 11.80 -12.44 -0.95
C LEU A 177 11.68 -11.17 -0.11
N ASP A 178 11.02 -10.19 -0.70
CA ASP A 178 10.59 -8.96 -0.07
C ASP A 178 9.07 -8.90 -0.19
N THR A 179 8.41 -9.58 0.74
CA THR A 179 6.99 -9.88 0.66
C THR A 179 6.14 -8.72 1.17
N GLU A 180 5.21 -8.20 0.32
CA GLU A 180 4.48 -6.95 0.59
C GLU A 180 2.95 -7.12 0.60
N GLY A 181 2.42 -8.16 0.01
CA GLY A 181 0.98 -8.40 0.02
C GLY A 181 0.64 -9.86 0.22
N VAL A 182 -0.50 -10.14 0.87
CA VAL A 182 -0.93 -11.50 1.19
C VAL A 182 -2.41 -11.72 0.95
N VAL A 183 -2.76 -12.83 0.27
CA VAL A 183 -4.12 -13.37 0.27
C VAL A 183 -4.09 -14.86 0.59
N ARG A 184 -5.12 -15.34 1.28
CA ARG A 184 -5.30 -16.76 1.59
C ARG A 184 -6.44 -17.34 0.78
N THR A 185 -6.17 -18.36 0.00
CA THR A 185 -7.17 -19.05 -0.82
C THR A 185 -7.99 -20.06 -0.02
N LYS A 186 -9.09 -20.52 -0.62
CA LYS A 186 -10.04 -21.47 0.02
C LYS A 186 -9.43 -22.84 0.32
N ASP A 187 -8.42 -23.25 -0.45
CA ASP A 187 -7.67 -24.50 -0.22
C ASP A 187 -6.62 -24.39 0.89
N GLY A 188 -6.46 -23.19 1.45
CA GLY A 188 -5.54 -22.87 2.54
C GLY A 188 -4.15 -22.46 2.07
N SER A 189 -3.84 -22.48 0.78
CA SER A 189 -2.62 -21.90 0.23
C SER A 189 -2.62 -20.39 0.30
N PHE A 190 -1.47 -19.77 0.08
CA PHE A 190 -1.31 -18.33 0.08
C PHE A 190 -0.74 -17.86 -1.26
N TRP A 191 -1.08 -16.63 -1.61
CA TRP A 191 -0.41 -15.87 -2.66
C TRP A 191 0.18 -14.63 -2.03
N LEU A 192 1.42 -14.32 -2.39
CA LEU A 192 2.16 -13.16 -1.94
C LEU A 192 2.62 -12.36 -3.16
N VAL A 193 2.74 -11.05 -3.02
CA VAL A 193 3.52 -10.24 -3.95
C VAL A 193 4.85 -9.91 -3.33
N ASP A 194 5.83 -9.62 -4.16
CA ASP A 194 7.22 -9.45 -3.79
C ASP A 194 7.86 -8.31 -4.61
N GLU A 195 8.58 -7.42 -3.94
CA GLU A 195 9.23 -6.28 -4.56
C GLU A 195 10.45 -6.66 -5.41
N TYR A 196 11.17 -7.74 -5.02
CA TYR A 196 12.34 -8.19 -5.77
C TYR A 196 11.94 -8.78 -7.11
N GLY A 197 12.56 -8.28 -8.18
CA GLY A 197 12.31 -8.72 -9.54
C GLY A 197 10.82 -8.85 -9.85
N PRO A 198 9.97 -7.82 -9.65
CA PRO A 198 8.62 -7.86 -9.08
C PRO A 198 7.94 -9.17 -9.37
N SER A 199 7.52 -9.90 -8.35
CA SER A 199 7.02 -11.25 -8.55
C SER A 199 5.73 -11.56 -7.78
N LEU A 200 5.01 -12.60 -8.26
CA LEU A 200 3.85 -13.18 -7.60
C LEU A 200 4.24 -14.59 -7.12
N VAL A 201 4.09 -14.86 -5.83
CA VAL A 201 4.57 -16.08 -5.20
C VAL A 201 3.40 -16.92 -4.70
N HIS A 202 3.28 -18.15 -5.19
CA HIS A 202 2.32 -19.13 -4.67
C HIS A 202 2.98 -19.97 -3.59
N VAL A 203 2.36 -20.01 -2.42
CA VAL A 203 2.90 -20.64 -1.21
C VAL A 203 1.90 -21.63 -0.64
N SER A 204 2.36 -22.79 -0.24
CA SER A 204 1.53 -23.81 0.43
C SER A 204 1.01 -23.33 1.78
N ALA A 205 -0.01 -24.00 2.31
CA ALA A 205 -0.52 -23.73 3.66
C ALA A 205 0.53 -23.88 4.79
N ARG A 206 1.73 -24.37 4.49
CA ARG A 206 2.84 -24.58 5.44
C ARG A 206 4.08 -23.73 5.12
N GLY A 207 3.94 -22.70 4.30
CA GLY A 207 5.03 -21.78 3.98
C GLY A 207 5.99 -22.23 2.87
N LYS A 208 5.81 -23.41 2.28
CA LYS A 208 6.65 -23.84 1.17
C LYS A 208 6.32 -23.07 -0.10
N VAL A 209 7.29 -22.40 -0.70
CA VAL A 209 7.16 -21.77 -2.01
C VAL A 209 6.92 -22.86 -3.07
N LEU A 210 5.78 -22.78 -3.75
CA LEU A 210 5.35 -23.70 -4.79
C LEU A 210 5.78 -23.25 -6.17
N THR A 211 5.65 -21.94 -6.45
CA THR A 211 6.03 -21.31 -7.71
C THR A 211 6.21 -19.81 -7.49
N ARG A 212 7.22 -19.23 -8.11
CA ARG A 212 7.41 -17.78 -8.22
C ARG A 212 7.21 -17.37 -9.68
N TYR A 213 6.21 -16.54 -9.94
CA TYR A 213 5.90 -15.98 -11.25
C TYR A 213 6.61 -14.64 -11.38
N VAL A 214 7.41 -14.49 -12.42
CA VAL A 214 8.32 -13.36 -12.65
C VAL A 214 8.05 -12.71 -14.00
N PRO A 215 8.53 -11.47 -14.23
CA PRO A 215 8.48 -10.84 -15.54
C PRO A 215 9.23 -11.64 -16.61
N GLU A 216 8.72 -11.63 -17.82
CA GLU A 216 9.41 -12.18 -19.00
C GLU A 216 10.82 -11.58 -19.11
N GLY A 217 11.82 -12.42 -19.30
CA GLY A 217 13.24 -12.06 -19.35
C GLY A 217 13.93 -11.95 -17.99
N LEU A 218 13.28 -12.30 -16.89
CA LEU A 218 13.93 -12.41 -15.57
C LEU A 218 14.39 -13.85 -15.30
N GLU A 219 15.69 -14.05 -15.28
CA GLU A 219 16.29 -15.32 -14.87
C GLU A 219 16.77 -15.27 -13.41
N LEU A 220 16.25 -16.14 -12.55
CA LEU A 220 16.71 -16.33 -11.17
C LEU A 220 17.52 -17.63 -11.04
N THR A 221 18.75 -17.60 -11.56
CA THR A 221 19.65 -18.75 -11.50
C THR A 221 19.97 -19.12 -10.06
N GLY A 222 19.75 -20.39 -9.69
CA GLY A 222 20.04 -20.91 -8.35
C GLY A 222 18.85 -20.83 -7.37
N ALA A 223 17.68 -20.41 -7.81
CA ALA A 223 16.45 -20.51 -7.02
C ALA A 223 16.10 -21.99 -6.75
N ASP A 224 15.78 -22.30 -5.49
CA ASP A 224 15.39 -23.64 -5.04
C ASP A 224 13.85 -23.78 -4.98
N TYR A 225 13.18 -23.29 -6.00
CA TYR A 225 11.75 -23.46 -6.29
C TYR A 225 11.47 -23.15 -7.76
N PRO A 226 10.34 -23.62 -8.34
CA PRO A 226 9.96 -23.30 -9.71
C PRO A 226 9.83 -21.79 -9.93
N VAL A 227 10.50 -21.28 -10.96
CA VAL A 227 10.38 -19.91 -11.45
C VAL A 227 9.73 -19.95 -12.83
N VAL A 228 8.69 -19.15 -13.04
CA VAL A 228 7.90 -19.13 -14.28
C VAL A 228 7.77 -17.69 -14.76
N GLU A 229 8.22 -17.43 -15.98
CA GLU A 229 7.99 -16.15 -16.66
C GLU A 229 6.51 -16.07 -17.07
N ALA A 230 5.75 -15.19 -16.42
CA ALA A 230 4.31 -15.06 -16.64
C ALA A 230 3.76 -13.65 -16.38
N LEU A 231 4.64 -12.72 -16.03
CA LEU A 231 4.31 -11.31 -15.86
C LEU A 231 4.87 -10.51 -17.06
N PRO A 232 4.28 -9.35 -17.41
CA PRO A 232 4.79 -8.52 -18.51
C PRO A 232 6.26 -8.12 -18.32
N GLY A 233 7.06 -8.24 -19.37
CA GLY A 233 8.49 -7.92 -19.34
C GLY A 233 8.80 -6.46 -19.00
N ILE A 234 7.85 -5.55 -19.25
CA ILE A 234 8.00 -4.12 -18.90
C ILE A 234 8.24 -3.91 -17.41
N LEU A 235 7.78 -4.82 -16.54
CA LEU A 235 7.99 -4.75 -15.09
C LEU A 235 9.46 -4.89 -14.68
N LEU A 236 10.34 -5.36 -15.57
CA LEU A 236 11.79 -5.36 -15.34
C LEU A 236 12.37 -3.96 -15.10
N HIS A 237 11.66 -2.92 -15.56
CA HIS A 237 12.02 -1.52 -15.38
C HIS A 237 11.54 -0.91 -14.05
N ARG A 238 11.00 -1.72 -13.10
CA ARG A 238 10.58 -1.16 -11.82
C ARG A 238 11.66 -0.29 -11.17
N LYS A 239 11.26 0.73 -10.43
CA LYS A 239 12.19 1.42 -9.52
C LYS A 239 12.72 0.43 -8.50
N THR A 240 13.99 0.53 -8.16
CA THR A 240 14.58 -0.28 -7.09
C THR A 240 13.80 -0.06 -5.79
N ASN A 241 13.44 -1.15 -5.11
CA ASN A 241 12.61 -1.13 -3.90
C ASN A 241 11.23 -0.46 -4.12
N ARG A 242 10.61 -0.69 -5.29
CA ARG A 242 9.27 -0.20 -5.67
C ARG A 242 8.63 -1.19 -6.66
N GLY A 243 8.55 -2.47 -6.25
CA GLY A 243 7.99 -3.55 -7.07
C GLY A 243 6.48 -3.72 -6.90
N LEU A 244 6.03 -4.97 -6.82
CA LEU A 244 4.63 -5.30 -6.54
C LEU A 244 4.37 -5.21 -5.04
N GLU A 245 3.32 -4.48 -4.66
CA GLU A 245 3.00 -4.18 -3.27
C GLU A 245 1.60 -4.66 -2.89
N GLY A 246 0.56 -4.11 -3.50
CA GLY A 246 -0.82 -4.47 -3.17
C GLY A 246 -1.28 -5.78 -3.82
N LEU A 247 -2.05 -6.60 -3.10
CA LEU A 247 -2.59 -7.86 -3.60
C LEU A 247 -4.04 -8.07 -3.16
N ALA A 248 -4.92 -8.36 -4.12
CA ALA A 248 -6.31 -8.71 -3.83
C ALA A 248 -6.75 -9.97 -4.59
N GLN A 249 -7.64 -10.78 -4.01
CA GLN A 249 -8.31 -11.86 -4.71
C GLN A 249 -9.75 -11.48 -5.07
N LEU A 250 -10.07 -11.54 -6.35
CA LEU A 250 -11.43 -11.33 -6.85
C LEU A 250 -12.34 -12.54 -6.57
N SER A 251 -13.63 -12.33 -6.65
CA SER A 251 -14.63 -13.37 -6.37
C SER A 251 -14.59 -14.57 -7.32
N ASP A 252 -14.03 -14.41 -8.52
CA ASP A 252 -13.83 -15.48 -9.52
C ASP A 252 -12.51 -16.25 -9.32
N GLY A 253 -11.69 -15.83 -8.36
CA GLY A 253 -10.42 -16.43 -7.99
C GLY A 253 -9.21 -15.84 -8.72
N ASP A 254 -9.40 -14.91 -9.64
CA ASP A 254 -8.27 -14.15 -10.19
C ASP A 254 -7.67 -13.23 -9.14
N LEU A 255 -6.40 -12.88 -9.31
CA LEU A 255 -5.65 -11.99 -8.43
C LEU A 255 -5.45 -10.64 -9.11
N VAL A 256 -5.44 -9.58 -8.32
CA VAL A 256 -5.04 -8.25 -8.78
C VAL A 256 -3.85 -7.80 -7.97
N MET A 257 -2.79 -7.43 -8.68
CA MET A 257 -1.54 -6.91 -8.11
C MET A 257 -1.39 -5.45 -8.48
N ALA A 258 -0.84 -4.65 -7.60
CA ALA A 258 -0.49 -3.25 -7.87
C ALA A 258 1.02 -3.07 -7.89
N LEU A 259 1.52 -2.38 -8.91
CA LEU A 259 2.88 -1.85 -8.90
C LEU A 259 2.89 -0.61 -8.00
N GLN A 260 3.79 -0.57 -7.02
CA GLN A 260 3.85 0.46 -5.98
C GLN A 260 3.96 1.88 -6.56
N SER A 261 4.80 2.05 -7.58
CA SER A 261 5.14 3.36 -8.16
C SER A 261 5.20 3.28 -9.69
N PRO A 262 5.14 4.44 -10.40
CA PRO A 262 5.36 4.49 -11.84
C PRO A 262 6.73 3.91 -12.23
N LEU A 263 6.81 3.29 -13.40
CA LEU A 263 8.07 2.80 -13.95
C LEU A 263 9.00 3.96 -14.32
N PRO A 264 10.33 3.84 -14.17
CA PRO A 264 11.30 4.85 -14.61
C PRO A 264 11.51 4.77 -16.13
N LEU A 265 10.48 5.09 -16.90
CA LEU A 265 10.51 5.04 -18.35
C LEU A 265 10.22 6.41 -18.97
N PRO A 266 11.07 6.90 -19.89
CA PRO A 266 12.30 6.25 -20.39
C PRO A 266 13.49 6.35 -19.42
N ASP A 267 13.37 7.09 -18.31
CA ASP A 267 14.40 7.36 -17.32
C ASP A 267 13.78 7.61 -15.93
N ALA A 268 14.64 7.79 -14.92
CA ALA A 268 14.21 8.01 -13.55
C ALA A 268 13.41 9.30 -13.40
N ASP A 269 13.79 10.40 -14.06
CA ASP A 269 13.12 11.71 -13.93
C ASP A 269 11.67 11.62 -14.44
N ALA A 270 11.44 10.91 -15.56
CA ALA A 270 10.09 10.68 -16.08
C ALA A 270 9.24 9.85 -15.09
N GLY A 271 9.81 8.79 -14.51
CA GLY A 271 9.15 7.96 -13.51
C GLY A 271 8.85 8.72 -12.22
N ASP A 272 9.76 9.60 -11.77
CA ASP A 272 9.60 10.38 -10.54
C ASP A 272 8.53 11.48 -10.70
N ALA A 273 8.43 12.07 -11.88
CA ALA A 273 7.40 13.06 -12.21
C ALA A 273 6.03 12.43 -12.48
N SER A 274 5.98 11.14 -12.83
CA SER A 274 4.75 10.46 -13.24
C SER A 274 3.78 10.21 -12.09
N ARG A 275 2.49 10.30 -12.41
CA ARG A 275 1.41 9.86 -11.53
C ARG A 275 0.68 8.62 -12.04
N THR A 276 1.24 7.92 -13.03
CA THR A 276 0.57 6.76 -13.64
C THR A 276 1.35 5.49 -13.37
N THR A 277 0.74 4.57 -12.63
CA THR A 277 1.25 3.22 -12.35
C THR A 277 0.34 2.15 -12.95
N ARG A 278 0.57 0.89 -12.64
CA ARG A 278 -0.10 -0.26 -13.23
C ARG A 278 -0.77 -1.15 -12.20
N LEU A 279 -1.98 -1.64 -12.53
CA LEU A 279 -2.60 -2.77 -11.87
C LEU A 279 -2.65 -3.95 -12.85
N LEU A 280 -2.31 -5.15 -12.36
CA LEU A 280 -2.28 -6.36 -13.18
C LEU A 280 -3.31 -7.37 -12.67
N ARG A 281 -4.09 -7.97 -13.57
CA ARG A 281 -4.96 -9.09 -13.24
C ARG A 281 -4.31 -10.40 -13.69
N PHE A 282 -4.02 -11.26 -12.72
CA PHE A 282 -3.44 -12.59 -12.95
C PHE A 282 -4.48 -13.67 -12.75
N SER A 283 -4.53 -14.64 -13.66
CA SER A 283 -5.41 -15.81 -13.51
C SER A 283 -4.60 -17.03 -13.05
N PRO A 284 -4.78 -17.50 -11.80
CA PRO A 284 -4.12 -18.71 -11.32
C PRO A 284 -4.40 -19.95 -12.18
N ARG A 285 -5.58 -20.03 -12.79
CA ARG A 285 -5.94 -21.14 -13.69
C ARG A 285 -5.18 -21.13 -15.01
N LYS A 286 -4.87 -19.94 -15.53
CA LYS A 286 -4.11 -19.77 -16.78
C LYS A 286 -2.61 -19.62 -16.51
N GLN A 287 -2.23 -19.35 -15.27
CA GLN A 287 -0.86 -19.02 -14.85
C GLN A 287 -0.27 -17.86 -15.66
N ALA A 288 -1.08 -16.83 -15.89
CA ALA A 288 -0.69 -15.68 -16.72
C ALA A 288 -1.45 -14.43 -16.31
N VAL A 289 -0.86 -13.27 -16.60
CA VAL A 289 -1.57 -11.99 -16.59
C VAL A 289 -2.60 -11.99 -17.72
N THR A 290 -3.81 -11.56 -17.43
CA THR A 290 -4.94 -11.53 -18.36
C THR A 290 -5.44 -10.13 -18.67
N ALA A 291 -5.02 -9.15 -17.87
CA ALA A 291 -5.24 -7.74 -18.11
C ALA A 291 -4.23 -6.89 -17.35
N GLU A 292 -3.91 -5.74 -17.92
CA GLU A 292 -3.12 -4.67 -17.32
C GLU A 292 -3.91 -3.37 -17.43
N TYR A 293 -3.85 -2.53 -16.40
CA TYR A 293 -4.63 -1.31 -16.32
C TYR A 293 -3.74 -0.14 -15.93
N ALA A 294 -3.88 0.98 -16.63
CA ALA A 294 -3.31 2.24 -16.20
C ALA A 294 -4.10 2.78 -15.01
N TYR A 295 -3.42 3.04 -13.90
CA TYR A 295 -3.95 3.68 -12.71
C TYR A 295 -3.26 5.01 -12.47
N ARG A 296 -4.04 6.08 -12.32
CA ARG A 296 -3.48 7.42 -12.11
C ARG A 296 -3.73 7.90 -10.68
N PHE A 297 -2.65 8.19 -9.95
CA PHE A 297 -2.71 8.81 -8.62
C PHE A 297 -3.40 10.19 -8.65
N ASP A 298 -3.99 10.59 -7.54
CA ASP A 298 -4.25 12.00 -7.27
C ASP A 298 -2.91 12.76 -7.22
N ALA A 299 -2.93 14.09 -7.30
CA ALA A 299 -1.71 14.89 -7.12
C ALA A 299 -1.18 14.68 -5.69
N VAL A 300 0.14 14.68 -5.51
CA VAL A 300 0.76 14.43 -4.20
C VAL A 300 0.23 15.36 -3.12
N GLY A 301 0.15 16.67 -3.37
CA GLY A 301 -0.42 17.64 -2.43
C GLY A 301 -1.94 17.49 -2.17
N VAL A 302 -2.64 16.63 -2.94
CA VAL A 302 -4.04 16.24 -2.66
C VAL A 302 -4.08 15.03 -1.74
N VAL A 303 -3.13 14.11 -1.88
CA VAL A 303 -2.99 12.93 -0.99
C VAL A 303 -2.42 13.37 0.36
N ASP A 304 -1.34 14.13 0.32
CA ASP A 304 -0.63 14.68 1.47
C ASP A 304 -0.32 16.18 1.25
N PRO A 305 -1.05 17.09 1.89
CA PRO A 305 -0.80 18.53 1.75
C PRO A 305 0.58 19.00 2.26
N SER A 306 1.34 18.17 2.95
CA SER A 306 2.68 18.47 3.45
C SER A 306 3.81 17.99 2.53
N GLU A 307 3.45 17.34 1.41
CA GLU A 307 4.38 16.73 0.47
C GLU A 307 4.27 17.36 -0.91
N ASP A 308 5.37 17.64 -1.56
CA ASP A 308 5.44 18.20 -2.91
C ASP A 308 6.20 17.33 -3.93
N ASP A 309 6.89 16.30 -3.46
CA ASP A 309 7.58 15.33 -4.30
C ASP A 309 6.60 14.23 -4.79
N THR A 310 6.29 14.25 -6.09
CA THR A 310 5.41 13.26 -6.73
C THR A 310 5.95 11.83 -6.60
N SER A 311 7.26 11.65 -6.49
CA SER A 311 7.88 10.33 -6.34
C SER A 311 7.58 9.63 -5.02
N GLU A 312 7.05 10.37 -4.03
CA GLU A 312 6.61 9.82 -2.75
C GLU A 312 5.22 9.16 -2.80
N LEU A 313 4.49 9.31 -3.91
CA LEU A 313 3.23 8.59 -4.11
C LEU A 313 3.46 7.09 -4.30
N LYS A 314 2.68 6.30 -3.56
CA LYS A 314 2.75 4.83 -3.50
C LYS A 314 1.34 4.21 -3.51
N ILE A 315 1.24 2.99 -4.04
CA ILE A 315 0.14 2.07 -3.72
C ILE A 315 0.73 0.97 -2.84
N SER A 316 0.21 0.78 -1.64
CA SER A 316 0.63 -0.35 -0.80
C SER A 316 -0.46 -1.40 -0.64
N SER A 317 -1.72 -1.01 -0.62
CA SER A 317 -2.81 -1.97 -0.43
C SER A 317 -3.85 -1.91 -1.54
N VAL A 318 -4.36 -3.09 -1.88
CA VAL A 318 -5.52 -3.27 -2.77
C VAL A 318 -6.51 -4.24 -2.13
N VAL A 319 -7.79 -3.85 -2.04
CA VAL A 319 -8.83 -4.67 -1.40
C VAL A 319 -9.97 -4.96 -2.36
N ALA A 320 -10.29 -6.23 -2.58
CA ALA A 320 -11.47 -6.62 -3.36
C ALA A 320 -12.76 -6.37 -2.56
N VAL A 321 -13.70 -5.61 -3.15
CA VAL A 321 -14.96 -5.25 -2.51
C VAL A 321 -16.19 -5.84 -3.24
N GLY A 322 -15.96 -6.85 -4.06
CA GLY A 322 -16.98 -7.63 -4.76
C GLY A 322 -17.04 -7.35 -6.26
N GLY A 323 -17.23 -8.43 -7.03
CA GLY A 323 -17.14 -8.42 -8.49
C GLY A 323 -15.78 -7.94 -8.95
N ASP A 324 -15.75 -7.03 -9.93
CA ASP A 324 -14.53 -6.39 -10.44
C ASP A 324 -14.25 -5.04 -9.76
N ARG A 325 -14.72 -4.81 -8.53
CA ARG A 325 -14.48 -3.57 -7.78
C ARG A 325 -13.37 -3.76 -6.74
N LEU A 326 -12.52 -2.74 -6.65
CA LEU A 326 -11.42 -2.67 -5.70
C LEU A 326 -11.48 -1.36 -4.91
N LEU A 327 -10.90 -1.39 -3.71
CA LEU A 327 -10.30 -0.21 -3.10
C LEU A 327 -8.81 -0.25 -3.41
N VAL A 328 -8.27 0.88 -3.79
CA VAL A 328 -6.83 1.11 -4.00
C VAL A 328 -6.41 2.18 -3.02
N GLU A 329 -5.37 1.90 -2.27
CA GLU A 329 -4.76 2.88 -1.38
C GLU A 329 -3.75 3.72 -2.16
N GLU A 330 -3.90 5.03 -2.09
CA GLU A 330 -2.88 6.01 -2.51
C GLU A 330 -2.29 6.61 -1.25
N ARG A 331 -0.99 6.55 -1.08
CA ARG A 331 -0.34 7.06 0.13
C ARG A 331 0.98 7.78 -0.12
N THR A 332 1.38 8.54 0.87
CA THR A 332 2.76 8.89 1.24
C THR A 332 3.10 8.21 2.57
N ASP A 333 4.23 8.53 3.18
CA ASP A 333 4.54 8.01 4.51
C ASP A 333 3.70 8.66 5.64
N LYS A 334 2.98 9.76 5.34
CA LYS A 334 2.22 10.55 6.35
C LYS A 334 0.72 10.47 6.16
N ALA A 335 0.24 10.26 4.96
CA ALA A 335 -1.18 10.31 4.63
C ALA A 335 -1.57 9.21 3.63
N ALA A 336 -2.83 8.78 3.69
CA ALA A 336 -3.37 7.79 2.77
C ALA A 336 -4.81 8.14 2.37
N ARG A 337 -5.20 7.73 1.15
CA ARG A 337 -6.55 7.86 0.60
C ARG A 337 -6.98 6.56 -0.02
N LEU A 338 -8.24 6.16 0.20
CA LEU A 338 -8.80 4.97 -0.45
C LEU A 338 -9.69 5.37 -1.60
N GLN A 339 -9.34 4.89 -2.79
CA GLN A 339 -10.07 5.09 -4.03
C GLN A 339 -10.81 3.82 -4.43
N SER A 340 -12.10 3.94 -4.76
CA SER A 340 -12.85 2.83 -5.36
C SER A 340 -12.67 2.87 -6.87
N VAL A 341 -12.26 1.75 -7.45
CA VAL A 341 -12.13 1.55 -8.89
C VAL A 341 -12.92 0.33 -9.35
N ARG A 342 -13.26 0.29 -10.64
CA ARG A 342 -13.84 -0.89 -11.29
C ARG A 342 -12.95 -1.31 -12.45
N LEU A 343 -12.52 -2.55 -12.44
CA LEU A 343 -11.81 -3.16 -13.56
C LEU A 343 -12.79 -3.40 -14.71
N THR A 344 -12.50 -2.86 -15.88
CA THR A 344 -13.33 -3.02 -17.07
C THR A 344 -12.50 -3.55 -18.23
N ARG A 345 -13.09 -4.38 -19.08
CA ARG A 345 -12.38 -4.91 -20.25
C ARG A 345 -11.87 -3.81 -21.19
N SER A 346 -12.62 -2.71 -21.31
CA SER A 346 -12.25 -1.58 -22.15
C SER A 346 -11.05 -0.78 -21.63
N ALA A 347 -10.67 -0.95 -20.36
CA ALA A 347 -9.50 -0.30 -19.76
C ALA A 347 -8.23 -1.18 -19.81
N ASN A 348 -8.29 -2.37 -20.40
CA ASN A 348 -7.15 -3.27 -20.52
C ASN A 348 -6.15 -2.75 -21.56
N ILE A 349 -4.89 -2.55 -21.14
CA ILE A 349 -3.76 -2.11 -21.98
C ILE A 349 -2.74 -3.22 -22.26
N LEU A 350 -2.92 -4.43 -21.67
CA LEU A 350 -2.03 -5.57 -21.86
C LEU A 350 -1.83 -5.90 -23.34
N GLY A 351 -0.58 -6.07 -23.76
CA GLY A 351 -0.20 -6.33 -25.15
C GLY A 351 -0.41 -5.13 -26.08
N GLY A 352 -0.80 -3.98 -25.54
CA GLY A 352 -0.93 -2.73 -26.27
C GLY A 352 0.41 -1.94 -26.33
N PRO A 353 0.40 -0.76 -26.97
CA PRO A 353 1.63 0.03 -27.12
C PRO A 353 2.30 0.38 -25.79
N TYR A 354 1.51 0.62 -24.74
CA TYR A 354 2.01 1.05 -23.43
C TYR A 354 2.41 -0.10 -22.49
N ASP A 355 2.28 -1.34 -22.95
CA ASP A 355 2.90 -2.54 -22.37
C ASP A 355 4.26 -2.84 -23.06
N SER A 356 4.98 -1.79 -23.42
CA SER A 356 6.27 -1.86 -24.10
C SER A 356 7.17 -0.69 -23.68
N ASP A 357 8.42 -0.99 -23.40
CA ASP A 357 9.48 -0.02 -23.06
C ASP A 357 9.97 0.79 -24.28
N THR A 358 9.58 0.39 -25.49
CA THR A 358 9.97 1.06 -26.75
C THR A 358 8.98 2.15 -27.17
N THR A 359 7.85 2.27 -26.48
CA THR A 359 6.83 3.29 -26.79
C THR A 359 7.29 4.68 -26.36
N SER A 360 7.18 5.64 -27.26
CA SER A 360 7.53 7.04 -27.02
C SER A 360 6.43 7.98 -27.53
N PRO A 361 5.86 8.87 -26.69
CA PRO A 361 6.13 8.94 -25.24
C PRO A 361 5.67 7.67 -24.51
N SER A 362 6.38 7.29 -23.43
CA SER A 362 5.95 6.20 -22.55
C SER A 362 4.67 6.57 -21.78
N LEU A 363 4.03 5.59 -21.15
CA LEU A 363 2.85 5.84 -20.31
C LEU A 363 3.16 6.84 -19.18
N GLU A 364 4.36 6.77 -18.63
CA GLU A 364 4.83 7.60 -17.52
C GLU A 364 5.07 9.05 -17.92
N GLN A 365 5.40 9.31 -19.20
CA GLN A 365 5.58 10.66 -19.74
C GLN A 365 4.27 11.38 -20.09
N LEU A 366 3.13 10.67 -20.04
CA LEU A 366 1.83 11.29 -20.35
C LEU A 366 1.27 12.04 -19.15
N ASP A 367 1.23 13.37 -19.23
CA ASP A 367 0.59 14.20 -18.21
C ASP A 367 -0.88 13.84 -18.00
N ASP A 368 -1.59 13.55 -19.09
CA ASP A 368 -2.96 13.05 -19.08
C ASP A 368 -3.11 11.89 -20.08
N PRO A 369 -2.92 10.64 -19.62
CA PRO A 369 -3.04 9.47 -20.48
C PRO A 369 -4.41 9.36 -21.17
N ALA A 370 -5.50 9.78 -20.51
CA ALA A 370 -6.84 9.73 -21.11
C ALA A 370 -6.95 10.64 -22.34
N SER A 371 -6.37 11.83 -22.30
CA SER A 371 -6.32 12.74 -23.45
C SER A 371 -5.46 12.21 -24.59
N ALA A 372 -4.50 11.33 -24.30
CA ALA A 372 -3.70 10.62 -25.30
C ALA A 372 -4.40 9.33 -25.82
N GLY A 373 -5.65 9.09 -25.39
CA GLY A 373 -6.42 7.92 -25.83
C GLY A 373 -6.10 6.63 -25.06
N VAL A 374 -5.32 6.71 -23.97
CA VAL A 374 -5.07 5.57 -23.09
C VAL A 374 -6.24 5.41 -22.12
N PRO A 375 -6.87 4.24 -22.06
CA PRO A 375 -7.94 4.03 -21.08
C PRO A 375 -7.34 3.95 -19.66
N VAL A 376 -7.72 4.91 -18.81
CA VAL A 376 -7.35 4.97 -17.40
C VAL A 376 -8.54 4.51 -16.55
N LEU A 377 -8.28 3.77 -15.48
CA LEU A 377 -9.32 3.37 -14.55
C LEU A 377 -9.98 4.60 -13.90
N ALA A 378 -11.30 4.70 -14.06
CA ALA A 378 -12.07 5.71 -13.35
C ALA A 378 -12.09 5.38 -11.85
N LYS A 379 -11.80 6.38 -11.01
CA LYS A 379 -11.77 6.22 -9.56
C LYS A 379 -12.69 7.19 -8.83
N ARG A 380 -13.08 6.84 -7.62
CA ARG A 380 -13.90 7.64 -6.73
C ARG A 380 -13.37 7.56 -5.31
N LEU A 381 -13.11 8.69 -4.69
CA LEU A 381 -12.70 8.76 -3.28
C LEU A 381 -13.76 8.12 -2.38
N VAL A 382 -13.33 7.21 -1.53
CA VAL A 382 -14.13 6.56 -0.48
C VAL A 382 -13.87 7.22 0.87
N VAL A 383 -12.60 7.38 1.22
CA VAL A 383 -12.19 8.06 2.46
C VAL A 383 -10.79 8.65 2.29
N ASP A 384 -10.61 9.82 2.88
CA ASP A 384 -9.33 10.47 3.08
C ASP A 384 -8.88 10.19 4.52
N LEU A 385 -7.97 9.24 4.68
CA LEU A 385 -7.47 8.81 5.99
C LEU A 385 -6.57 9.88 6.63
N GLY A 386 -5.91 10.72 5.84
CA GLY A 386 -5.12 11.85 6.32
C GLY A 386 -5.94 12.88 7.10
N THR A 387 -7.28 12.87 6.94
CA THR A 387 -8.19 13.74 7.69
C THR A 387 -8.78 13.08 8.94
N VAL A 388 -8.46 11.80 9.20
CA VAL A 388 -9.05 11.01 10.29
C VAL A 388 -8.10 10.98 11.47
N THR A 389 -8.42 11.71 12.53
CA THR A 389 -7.59 11.75 13.75
C THR A 389 -7.37 10.35 14.34
N GLY A 390 -6.13 10.02 14.64
CA GLY A 390 -5.72 8.76 15.24
C GLY A 390 -5.40 7.65 14.24
N VAL A 391 -5.43 7.92 12.94
CA VAL A 391 -4.82 7.04 11.93
C VAL A 391 -3.32 7.28 11.94
N PRO A 392 -2.47 6.25 12.08
CA PRO A 392 -1.01 6.40 12.03
C PRO A 392 -0.53 6.73 10.60
N GLY A 393 0.71 7.18 10.48
CA GLY A 393 1.40 7.25 9.18
C GLY A 393 1.77 5.85 8.67
N LYS A 394 2.28 5.80 7.45
CA LYS A 394 2.81 4.59 6.80
C LYS A 394 1.83 3.40 6.88
N ILE A 395 0.54 3.66 6.59
CA ILE A 395 -0.42 2.57 6.40
C ILE A 395 0.01 1.80 5.15
N GLU A 396 0.19 0.49 5.28
CA GLU A 396 0.54 -0.38 4.15
C GLU A 396 -0.48 -1.49 3.95
N GLY A 397 -1.21 -1.86 5.01
CA GLY A 397 -2.26 -2.86 4.89
C GLY A 397 -3.65 -2.34 5.21
N VAL A 398 -4.61 -2.68 4.37
CA VAL A 398 -6.03 -2.35 4.52
C VAL A 398 -6.89 -3.59 4.38
N ALA A 399 -7.75 -3.87 5.34
CA ALA A 399 -8.74 -4.94 5.25
C ALA A 399 -10.15 -4.40 5.45
N LEU A 400 -11.10 -4.96 4.70
CA LEU A 400 -12.52 -4.73 4.94
C LEU A 400 -13.03 -5.71 6.00
N VAL A 401 -13.36 -5.20 7.19
CA VAL A 401 -13.91 -6.00 8.30
C VAL A 401 -15.42 -6.23 8.10
N ASP A 402 -16.10 -5.19 7.70
CA ASP A 402 -17.50 -5.19 7.25
C ASP A 402 -17.73 -3.99 6.32
N HIS A 403 -18.94 -3.84 5.77
CA HIS A 403 -19.26 -2.76 4.82
C HIS A 403 -18.99 -1.34 5.33
N HIS A 404 -18.80 -1.15 6.64
CA HIS A 404 -18.59 0.16 7.26
C HIS A 404 -17.29 0.25 8.05
N THR A 405 -16.50 -0.83 8.16
CA THR A 405 -15.35 -0.87 9.05
C THR A 405 -14.13 -1.39 8.31
N LEU A 406 -13.07 -0.59 8.32
CA LEU A 406 -11.74 -0.96 7.86
C LEU A 406 -10.87 -1.35 9.06
N ALA A 407 -10.00 -2.33 8.88
CA ALA A 407 -8.81 -2.51 9.69
C ALA A 407 -7.62 -2.01 8.86
N LEU A 408 -6.81 -1.16 9.48
CA LEU A 408 -5.61 -0.55 8.92
C LEU A 408 -4.42 -1.04 9.73
N ILE A 409 -3.34 -1.40 9.09
CA ILE A 409 -2.07 -1.71 9.75
C ILE A 409 -0.97 -0.83 9.18
N ASN A 410 -0.12 -0.31 10.05
CA ASN A 410 1.06 0.44 9.62
C ASN A 410 2.30 -0.45 9.68
N ASP A 411 3.23 -0.22 8.77
CA ASP A 411 4.57 -0.75 8.88
C ASP A 411 5.43 0.18 9.76
N ASN A 412 6.22 -0.41 10.66
CA ASN A 412 7.13 0.29 11.56
C ASN A 412 8.61 0.09 11.20
N ASP A 413 8.90 -0.53 10.03
CA ASP A 413 10.28 -0.83 9.60
C ASP A 413 11.10 -1.56 10.67
N PHE A 414 10.52 -2.43 11.50
CA PHE A 414 11.17 -3.08 12.65
C PHE A 414 11.81 -2.09 13.66
N GLY A 415 11.25 -0.91 13.82
CA GLY A 415 11.84 0.16 14.62
C GLY A 415 13.09 0.78 14.02
N MET A 416 13.43 0.45 12.77
CA MET A 416 14.62 0.94 12.07
C MET A 416 14.47 2.39 11.62
N THR A 417 15.62 3.07 11.53
CA THR A 417 15.76 4.35 10.84
C THR A 417 16.91 4.26 9.84
N ASP A 418 16.89 5.12 8.83
CA ASP A 418 18.00 5.22 7.89
C ASP A 418 19.22 5.93 8.51
N GLY A 419 20.39 5.64 7.97
CA GLY A 419 21.64 6.31 8.29
C GLY A 419 22.48 5.62 9.37
N THR A 420 23.57 6.28 9.75
CA THR A 420 24.56 5.72 10.68
C THR A 420 24.10 5.73 12.13
N GLY A 421 23.01 6.41 12.44
CA GLY A 421 22.44 6.50 13.79
C GLY A 421 21.47 5.36 14.13
N ALA A 422 21.16 4.49 13.18
CA ALA A 422 20.23 3.37 13.39
C ALA A 422 20.73 2.34 14.44
N PHE A 423 22.04 2.29 14.68
CA PHE A 423 22.68 1.43 15.67
C PHE A 423 23.65 2.22 16.54
N ASP A 424 23.70 1.87 17.82
CA ASP A 424 24.64 2.42 18.79
C ASP A 424 26.06 1.89 18.57
N ALA A 425 27.01 2.33 19.42
CA ALA A 425 28.43 1.92 19.36
C ALA A 425 28.62 0.42 19.64
N GLN A 426 27.66 -0.24 20.26
CA GLN A 426 27.64 -1.67 20.56
C GLN A 426 26.96 -2.48 19.44
N GLY A 427 26.42 -1.82 18.43
CA GLY A 427 25.70 -2.43 17.31
C GLY A 427 24.29 -2.91 17.68
N ARG A 428 23.67 -2.27 18.68
CA ARG A 428 22.27 -2.48 19.07
C ARG A 428 21.38 -1.42 18.43
N LEU A 429 20.16 -1.80 18.08
CA LEU A 429 19.18 -0.91 17.48
C LEU A 429 18.94 0.31 18.38
N VAL A 430 18.91 1.49 17.77
CA VAL A 430 18.34 2.70 18.33
C VAL A 430 16.93 2.80 17.77
N ASP A 431 15.98 2.31 18.55
CA ASP A 431 14.58 2.18 18.13
C ASP A 431 13.98 3.55 17.79
N SER A 432 13.24 3.61 16.69
CA SER A 432 12.51 4.80 16.23
C SER A 432 11.35 5.19 17.17
N GLY A 433 10.87 4.26 17.98
CA GLY A 433 9.67 4.41 18.81
C GLY A 433 8.34 4.35 18.04
N VAL A 434 8.38 3.93 16.78
CA VAL A 434 7.16 3.70 15.98
C VAL A 434 6.67 2.29 16.22
N GLU A 435 5.45 2.18 16.72
CA GLU A 435 4.81 0.89 17.02
C GLU A 435 4.03 0.37 15.81
N THR A 436 3.99 -0.96 15.62
CA THR A 436 3.03 -1.59 14.71
C THR A 436 1.65 -1.61 15.37
N THR A 437 0.66 -1.03 14.70
CA THR A 437 -0.71 -0.93 15.23
C THR A 437 -1.74 -1.45 14.24
N VAL A 438 -2.83 -2.03 14.77
CA VAL A 438 -4.05 -2.29 14.00
C VAL A 438 -5.11 -1.29 14.43
N THR A 439 -5.48 -0.39 13.51
CA THR A 439 -6.43 0.69 13.73
C THR A 439 -7.74 0.41 13.00
N TYR A 440 -8.87 0.42 13.73
CA TYR A 440 -10.19 0.27 13.12
C TYR A 440 -10.79 1.64 12.81
N ALA A 441 -11.04 1.87 11.53
CA ALA A 441 -11.70 3.09 11.05
C ALA A 441 -13.13 2.78 10.59
N ARG A 442 -14.11 3.51 11.15
CA ARG A 442 -15.50 3.42 10.74
C ARG A 442 -15.81 4.45 9.67
N LEU A 443 -16.37 3.98 8.57
CA LEU A 443 -16.79 4.80 7.44
C LEU A 443 -18.20 5.35 7.64
N PRO A 444 -18.49 6.56 7.15
CA PRO A 444 -19.83 7.16 7.23
C PRO A 444 -20.84 6.47 6.31
N ARG A 445 -20.37 5.88 5.23
CA ARG A 445 -21.16 5.15 4.24
C ARG A 445 -20.53 3.79 4.00
N GLY A 446 -21.36 2.79 3.69
CA GLY A 446 -20.88 1.46 3.30
C GLY A 446 -20.19 1.47 1.94
N ILE A 447 -19.23 0.56 1.78
CA ILE A 447 -18.50 0.26 0.55
C ILE A 447 -19.30 -0.70 -0.32
#